data_a8ce06983f1d3c80892fb2b021121e53
#
_entry.id   a8ce06983f1d3c80892fb2b021121e53
#
_cell.length_a   1.000
_cell.length_b   1.000
_cell.length_c   1.000
_cell.angle_alpha   90.00
_cell.angle_beta   90.00
_cell.angle_gamma   90.00
#
_symmetry.space_group_name_H-M   'P 1'
#
loop_
_entity.id
_entity.type
_entity.pdbx_description
1 polymer ?
#
loop_
_entity_poly.entity_id
_entity_poly.type
_entity_poly.pdbx_seq_one_letter_code
_entity_poly.pdbx_strand_id
1 'polypeptide(L)'
;MSRHGNVCQGPMAIRAIKALEETERDMNRIFNFSAGPGILPLEVLQEASQGVLEINNSGMSILEVSHRGKDYDAIHVETRERLLRVLGLDPEVYTALFLGGGASTQFAILPMNFLGKEDTADYINTGEWAAKAIKEAKRFGKVNVASSSEDAKFAYIPKSHNLTPGAKYVHLTTNNTIEGAEFSTFPETGDVPLVVDASSDIMAKALDYSKFHLIYAGAQKNAGPAGVTLIVARKDYLATATDDIAAILSYKTHAKSDSMYNTPPVFPIYVVGLVLKWIEAQGGLTLVEARNREKAALVYGALDTHTEVYDPAVTDPADRSLMNVTFRLRNAELDKKFLAGAQERGMDGLKGHRNVGGMRASIYNAFPVEGCKALAEYLTEFAKANA
;
A
#
# COMPACT_ATOMS: atom_id res chain seq x y z
N MET A 1 22.12 7.81 -57.32
CA MET A 1 22.01 9.14 -56.67
C MET A 1 20.94 9.03 -55.60
N SER A 2 21.34 8.74 -54.37
CA SER A 2 20.47 8.62 -53.23
C SER A 2 20.40 9.97 -52.52
N ARG A 3 19.20 10.51 -52.33
CA ARG A 3 18.97 11.70 -51.49
C ARG A 3 18.56 11.24 -50.09
N HIS A 4 19.46 11.38 -49.14
CA HIS A 4 19.14 11.29 -47.72
C HIS A 4 18.41 12.59 -47.32
N GLY A 5 17.14 12.46 -46.94
CA GLY A 5 16.37 13.55 -46.37
C GLY A 5 16.76 13.74 -44.89
N ASN A 6 17.52 14.79 -44.58
CA ASN A 6 17.68 15.28 -43.21
C ASN A 6 16.34 15.86 -42.75
N VAL A 7 15.69 15.21 -41.80
CA VAL A 7 14.56 15.79 -41.05
C VAL A 7 15.16 16.82 -40.07
N CYS A 8 15.14 18.09 -40.46
CA CYS A 8 15.42 19.20 -39.55
C CYS A 8 14.35 19.22 -38.44
N GLN A 9 14.70 18.81 -37.24
CA GLN A 9 13.88 19.09 -36.05
C GLN A 9 13.85 20.59 -35.85
N GLY A 10 12.66 21.20 -35.96
CA GLY A 10 12.49 22.64 -35.87
C GLY A 10 12.84 23.20 -34.48
N PRO A 11 13.15 24.50 -34.38
CA PRO A 11 13.59 25.16 -33.14
C PRO A 11 12.64 25.00 -31.95
N MET A 12 11.33 24.72 -32.18
CA MET A 12 10.35 24.45 -31.15
C MET A 12 10.55 23.07 -30.50
N ALA A 13 10.88 22.03 -31.27
CA ALA A 13 11.11 20.70 -30.74
C ALA A 13 12.37 20.66 -29.87
N ILE A 14 13.42 21.35 -30.30
CA ILE A 14 14.69 21.47 -29.53
C ILE A 14 14.47 22.28 -28.24
N ARG A 15 13.61 23.32 -28.27
CA ARG A 15 13.24 24.09 -27.08
C ARG A 15 12.38 23.30 -26.10
N ALA A 16 11.45 22.49 -26.61
CA ALA A 16 10.63 21.62 -25.76
C ALA A 16 11.46 20.51 -25.11
N ILE A 17 12.39 19.88 -25.83
CA ILE A 17 13.31 18.87 -25.30
C ILE A 17 14.24 19.50 -24.25
N LYS A 18 14.83 20.67 -24.52
CA LYS A 18 15.65 21.39 -23.52
C LYS A 18 14.84 21.82 -22.29
N ALA A 19 13.61 22.27 -22.45
CA ALA A 19 12.75 22.62 -21.32
C ALA A 19 12.35 21.38 -20.49
N LEU A 20 12.17 20.21 -21.12
CA LEU A 20 11.94 18.94 -20.43
C LEU A 20 13.22 18.47 -19.71
N GLU A 21 14.38 18.54 -20.34
CA GLU A 21 15.67 18.21 -19.74
C GLU A 21 16.08 19.16 -18.59
N GLU A 22 15.70 20.45 -18.66
CA GLU A 22 15.88 21.43 -17.59
C GLU A 22 14.93 21.19 -16.43
N THR A 23 13.67 20.76 -16.70
CA THR A 23 12.70 20.37 -15.65
C THR A 23 13.09 19.06 -14.94
N GLU A 24 13.73 18.12 -15.61
CA GLU A 24 14.24 16.90 -14.99
C GLU A 24 15.45 17.15 -14.07
N ARG A 25 16.27 18.17 -14.38
CA ARG A 25 17.47 18.48 -13.58
C ARG A 25 17.21 19.26 -12.29
N ASP A 26 16.05 19.90 -12.13
CA ASP A 26 15.81 20.86 -11.03
C ASP A 26 14.74 20.47 -10.01
N MET A 27 14.09 19.30 -10.12
CA MET A 27 13.24 18.82 -9.05
C MET A 27 14.07 18.15 -7.97
N ASN A 28 14.58 18.93 -7.03
CA ASN A 28 15.27 18.42 -5.84
C ASN A 28 14.22 17.76 -4.89
N ARG A 29 13.78 16.54 -5.25
CA ARG A 29 12.84 15.78 -4.43
C ARG A 29 13.53 15.31 -3.15
N ILE A 30 12.95 15.68 -2.01
CA ILE A 30 13.38 15.16 -0.71
C ILE A 30 13.00 13.67 -0.58
N PHE A 31 13.69 12.95 0.27
CA PHE A 31 13.35 11.58 0.65
C PHE A 31 12.17 11.58 1.63
N ASN A 32 10.97 11.34 1.11
CA ASN A 32 9.73 11.34 1.88
C ASN A 32 9.45 9.96 2.48
N PHE A 33 9.76 9.77 3.76
CA PHE A 33 9.51 8.55 4.53
C PHE A 33 8.10 8.48 5.16
N SER A 34 7.17 9.34 4.74
CA SER A 34 5.81 9.37 5.29
C SER A 34 5.08 8.04 5.10
N ALA A 35 4.36 7.62 6.14
CA ALA A 35 3.63 6.36 6.14
C ALA A 35 2.32 6.35 5.34
N GLY A 36 1.86 7.52 4.92
CA GLY A 36 0.66 7.69 4.10
C GLY A 36 0.00 9.06 4.29
N PRO A 37 -0.26 9.77 3.17
CA PRO A 37 0.11 9.43 1.79
C PRO A 37 1.62 9.21 1.62
N GLY A 38 1.98 8.10 0.94
CA GLY A 38 3.36 7.73 0.66
C GLY A 38 3.89 8.35 -0.63
N ILE A 39 5.18 8.14 -0.87
CA ILE A 39 5.84 8.59 -2.10
C ILE A 39 5.27 7.88 -3.33
N LEU A 40 5.16 8.58 -4.45
CA LEU A 40 4.82 8.05 -5.77
C LEU A 40 6.03 8.10 -6.72
N PRO A 41 6.13 7.21 -7.72
CA PRO A 41 7.16 7.30 -8.74
C PRO A 41 7.09 8.64 -9.49
N LEU A 42 8.23 9.22 -9.85
CA LEU A 42 8.28 10.49 -10.55
C LEU A 42 7.58 10.41 -11.91
N GLU A 43 7.82 9.33 -12.64
CA GLU A 43 7.21 9.06 -13.95
C GLU A 43 5.67 9.01 -13.86
N VAL A 44 5.14 8.43 -12.78
CA VAL A 44 3.69 8.42 -12.51
C VAL A 44 3.17 9.84 -12.26
N LEU A 45 3.89 10.65 -11.50
CA LEU A 45 3.48 12.03 -11.23
C LEU A 45 3.52 12.90 -12.49
N GLN A 46 4.51 12.70 -13.35
CA GLN A 46 4.62 13.41 -14.64
C GLN A 46 3.47 13.05 -15.58
N GLU A 47 3.19 11.73 -15.75
CA GLU A 47 2.08 11.26 -16.58
C GLU A 47 0.72 11.70 -15.98
N ALA A 48 0.56 11.67 -14.67
CA ALA A 48 -0.64 12.16 -13.99
C ALA A 48 -0.84 13.67 -14.17
N SER A 49 0.22 14.47 -14.09
CA SER A 49 0.19 15.92 -14.34
C SER A 49 -0.26 16.22 -15.77
N GLN A 50 0.24 15.47 -16.75
CA GLN A 50 -0.21 15.61 -18.13
C GLN A 50 -1.69 15.23 -18.27
N GLY A 51 -2.14 14.16 -17.63
CA GLY A 51 -3.54 13.75 -17.64
C GLY A 51 -4.50 14.75 -16.97
N VAL A 52 -4.01 15.56 -16.03
CA VAL A 52 -4.78 16.68 -15.46
C VAL A 52 -5.02 17.79 -16.51
N LEU A 53 -4.09 17.99 -17.42
CA LEU A 53 -4.26 18.94 -18.53
C LEU A 53 -5.10 18.33 -19.66
N GLU A 54 -4.77 17.10 -20.07
CA GLU A 54 -5.44 16.41 -21.15
C GLU A 54 -5.17 14.89 -21.09
N ILE A 55 -6.20 14.07 -21.35
CA ILE A 55 -6.05 12.62 -21.53
C ILE A 55 -6.30 12.19 -22.97
N ASN A 56 -5.50 11.27 -23.48
CA ASN A 56 -5.72 10.53 -24.72
C ASN A 56 -6.01 11.40 -25.96
N ASN A 57 -5.48 12.62 -26.04
CA ASN A 57 -5.77 13.61 -27.08
C ASN A 57 -7.27 13.92 -27.23
N SER A 58 -8.01 13.85 -26.13
CA SER A 58 -9.47 14.10 -26.12
C SER A 58 -9.83 15.59 -26.05
N GLY A 59 -8.85 16.46 -25.73
CA GLY A 59 -9.08 17.87 -25.42
C GLY A 59 -9.73 18.09 -24.04
N MET A 60 -9.77 17.03 -23.17
CA MET A 60 -10.38 17.10 -21.84
C MET A 60 -9.41 16.60 -20.76
N SER A 61 -9.48 17.21 -19.58
CA SER A 61 -8.80 16.75 -18.38
C SER A 61 -9.42 15.46 -17.84
N ILE A 62 -8.61 14.58 -17.23
CA ILE A 62 -9.10 13.43 -16.45
C ILE A 62 -10.07 13.87 -15.33
N LEU A 63 -9.99 15.12 -14.85
CA LEU A 63 -10.84 15.64 -13.78
C LEU A 63 -12.26 15.99 -14.25
N GLU A 64 -12.47 16.15 -15.57
CA GLU A 64 -13.73 16.61 -16.15
C GLU A 64 -14.39 15.60 -17.09
N VAL A 65 -13.67 14.52 -17.48
CA VAL A 65 -14.27 13.46 -18.30
C VAL A 65 -15.39 12.76 -17.56
N SER A 66 -16.48 12.48 -18.27
CA SER A 66 -17.57 11.69 -17.70
C SER A 66 -17.10 10.27 -17.36
N HIS A 67 -17.35 9.83 -16.11
CA HIS A 67 -17.09 8.44 -15.71
C HIS A 67 -17.92 7.40 -16.47
N ARG A 68 -18.91 7.82 -17.25
CA ARG A 68 -19.72 6.98 -18.16
C ARG A 68 -19.33 7.13 -19.62
N GLY A 69 -18.30 7.94 -19.89
CA GLY A 69 -17.74 8.15 -21.23
C GLY A 69 -16.72 7.06 -21.59
N LYS A 70 -16.51 6.85 -22.90
CA LYS A 70 -15.62 5.82 -23.42
C LYS A 70 -14.16 5.97 -22.95
N ASP A 71 -13.70 7.23 -22.80
CA ASP A 71 -12.31 7.50 -22.42
C ASP A 71 -12.02 7.03 -21.00
N TYR A 72 -12.92 7.31 -20.04
CA TYR A 72 -12.78 6.82 -18.68
C TYR A 72 -13.06 5.32 -18.58
N ASP A 73 -14.05 4.80 -19.27
CA ASP A 73 -14.37 3.37 -19.29
C ASP A 73 -13.14 2.54 -19.66
N ALA A 74 -12.41 2.93 -20.70
CA ALA A 74 -11.17 2.27 -21.10
C ALA A 74 -10.10 2.29 -20.00
N ILE A 75 -9.92 3.43 -19.32
CA ILE A 75 -8.99 3.57 -18.20
C ILE A 75 -9.41 2.67 -17.02
N HIS A 76 -10.71 2.65 -16.72
CA HIS A 76 -11.26 1.88 -15.61
C HIS A 76 -11.11 0.37 -15.82
N VAL A 77 -11.50 -0.13 -17.01
CA VAL A 77 -11.36 -1.52 -17.37
C VAL A 77 -9.90 -1.96 -17.35
N GLU A 78 -9.01 -1.21 -18.01
CA GLU A 78 -7.58 -1.52 -18.02
C GLU A 78 -6.97 -1.53 -16.63
N THR A 79 -7.36 -0.59 -15.75
CA THR A 79 -6.85 -0.54 -14.38
C THR A 79 -7.28 -1.77 -13.57
N ARG A 80 -8.53 -2.22 -13.72
CA ARG A 80 -9.04 -3.44 -13.07
C ARG A 80 -8.31 -4.70 -13.54
N GLU A 81 -8.21 -4.87 -14.87
CA GLU A 81 -7.54 -6.01 -15.48
C GLU A 81 -6.05 -6.05 -15.11
N ARG A 82 -5.39 -4.89 -15.16
CA ARG A 82 -3.97 -4.78 -14.78
C ARG A 82 -3.74 -5.10 -13.31
N LEU A 83 -4.65 -4.69 -12.41
CA LEU A 83 -4.54 -5.04 -10.99
C LEU A 83 -4.58 -6.56 -10.80
N LEU A 84 -5.54 -7.26 -11.41
CA LEU A 84 -5.61 -8.71 -11.33
C LEU A 84 -4.37 -9.37 -11.97
N ARG A 85 -3.92 -8.89 -13.12
CA ARG A 85 -2.73 -9.39 -13.82
C ARG A 85 -1.46 -9.21 -13.00
N VAL A 86 -1.25 -8.06 -12.38
CA VAL A 86 -0.09 -7.78 -11.50
C VAL A 86 -0.08 -8.70 -10.29
N LEU A 87 -1.26 -9.01 -9.73
CA LEU A 87 -1.39 -9.94 -8.61
C LEU A 87 -1.39 -11.43 -9.04
N GLY A 88 -1.34 -11.73 -10.34
CA GLY A 88 -1.37 -13.11 -10.86
C GLY A 88 -2.71 -13.82 -10.65
N LEU A 89 -3.82 -13.08 -10.64
CA LEU A 89 -5.16 -13.60 -10.35
C LEU A 89 -5.99 -13.78 -11.63
N ASP A 90 -6.70 -14.90 -11.73
CA ASP A 90 -7.59 -15.21 -12.83
C ASP A 90 -8.85 -14.33 -12.79
N PRO A 91 -9.13 -13.53 -13.85
CA PRO A 91 -10.30 -12.67 -13.92
C PRO A 91 -11.64 -13.46 -13.98
N GLU A 92 -11.61 -14.76 -14.31
CA GLU A 92 -12.80 -15.59 -14.23
C GLU A 92 -13.19 -15.91 -12.77
N VAL A 93 -12.20 -15.97 -11.86
CA VAL A 93 -12.38 -16.29 -10.46
C VAL A 93 -12.47 -15.03 -9.58
N TYR A 94 -11.67 -14.01 -9.90
CA TYR A 94 -11.54 -12.78 -9.10
C TYR A 94 -12.14 -11.57 -9.81
N THR A 95 -12.50 -10.59 -8.99
CA THR A 95 -12.85 -9.25 -9.47
C THR A 95 -12.10 -8.19 -8.65
N ALA A 96 -11.82 -7.05 -9.29
CA ALA A 96 -11.26 -5.87 -8.64
C ALA A 96 -12.33 -4.78 -8.55
N LEU A 97 -12.46 -4.14 -7.38
CA LEU A 97 -13.36 -3.02 -7.15
C LEU A 97 -12.58 -1.81 -6.63
N PHE A 98 -13.07 -0.63 -6.95
CA PHE A 98 -12.52 0.65 -6.50
C PHE A 98 -13.56 1.40 -5.70
N LEU A 99 -13.33 1.52 -4.38
CA LEU A 99 -14.27 2.15 -3.46
C LEU A 99 -13.64 3.38 -2.79
N GLY A 100 -14.45 4.18 -2.12
CA GLY A 100 -13.97 5.28 -1.29
C GLY A 100 -13.78 4.88 0.17
N GLY A 101 -13.22 5.79 0.99
CA GLY A 101 -13.20 5.70 2.45
C GLY A 101 -11.99 4.99 3.08
N GLY A 102 -11.08 4.42 2.29
CA GLY A 102 -9.87 3.75 2.78
C GLY A 102 -10.16 2.49 3.58
N ALA A 103 -9.12 1.90 4.19
CA ALA A 103 -9.23 0.72 5.03
C ALA A 103 -10.20 0.93 6.23
N SER A 104 -10.25 2.15 6.77
CA SER A 104 -11.16 2.43 7.90
C SER A 104 -12.63 2.19 7.57
N THR A 105 -13.06 2.48 6.33
CA THR A 105 -14.41 2.14 5.87
C THR A 105 -14.55 0.63 5.69
N GLN A 106 -13.52 -0.07 5.24
CA GLN A 106 -13.55 -1.52 5.08
C GLN A 106 -13.67 -2.26 6.41
N PHE A 107 -13.13 -1.72 7.51
CA PHE A 107 -13.32 -2.29 8.85
C PHE A 107 -14.80 -2.42 9.24
N ALA A 108 -15.65 -1.55 8.73
CA ALA A 108 -17.11 -1.62 8.91
C ALA A 108 -17.82 -2.38 7.78
N ILE A 109 -17.50 -2.07 6.51
CA ILE A 109 -18.19 -2.66 5.36
C ILE A 109 -18.01 -4.19 5.30
N LEU A 110 -16.80 -4.70 5.60
CA LEU A 110 -16.53 -6.13 5.59
C LEU A 110 -17.51 -6.90 6.52
N PRO A 111 -17.56 -6.62 7.83
CA PRO A 111 -18.52 -7.32 8.70
C PRO A 111 -19.98 -7.01 8.36
N MET A 112 -20.33 -5.83 7.86
CA MET A 112 -21.68 -5.54 7.38
C MET A 112 -22.14 -6.47 6.25
N ASN A 113 -21.22 -6.90 5.38
CA ASN A 113 -21.53 -7.79 4.25
C ASN A 113 -21.53 -9.27 4.63
N PHE A 114 -20.71 -9.69 5.60
CA PHE A 114 -20.43 -11.12 5.82
C PHE A 114 -20.70 -11.63 7.22
N LEU A 115 -20.96 -10.75 8.21
CA LEU A 115 -21.09 -11.15 9.61
C LEU A 115 -22.48 -10.81 10.15
N GLY A 116 -23.31 -11.83 10.40
CA GLY A 116 -24.58 -11.69 11.10
C GLY A 116 -24.40 -11.70 12.63
N LYS A 117 -25.43 -11.28 13.38
CA LYS A 117 -25.38 -11.13 14.84
C LYS A 117 -24.98 -12.41 15.58
N GLU A 118 -25.38 -13.57 15.07
CA GLU A 118 -25.09 -14.87 15.69
C GLU A 118 -23.82 -15.52 15.12
N ASP A 119 -23.30 -14.99 14.02
CA ASP A 119 -22.11 -15.49 13.37
C ASP A 119 -20.82 -15.10 14.12
N THR A 120 -19.77 -15.87 13.93
CA THR A 120 -18.44 -15.59 14.47
C THR A 120 -17.46 -15.30 13.33
N ALA A 121 -16.63 -14.30 13.51
CA ALA A 121 -15.44 -14.06 12.67
C ALA A 121 -14.18 -14.11 13.54
N ASP A 122 -13.13 -14.69 13.00
CA ASP A 122 -11.84 -14.77 13.65
C ASP A 122 -10.94 -13.60 13.22
N TYR A 123 -10.22 -13.05 14.17
CA TYR A 123 -9.27 -11.96 13.93
C TYR A 123 -7.91 -12.28 14.54
N ILE A 124 -6.85 -11.98 13.81
CA ILE A 124 -5.47 -12.04 14.30
C ILE A 124 -5.04 -10.62 14.63
N ASN A 125 -4.79 -10.35 15.92
CA ASN A 125 -4.48 -9.02 16.42
C ASN A 125 -2.96 -8.81 16.50
N THR A 126 -2.39 -8.15 15.49
CA THR A 126 -0.96 -7.89 15.38
C THR A 126 -0.61 -6.40 15.32
N GLY A 127 -1.54 -5.51 15.71
CA GLY A 127 -1.27 -4.08 15.74
C GLY A 127 -2.52 -3.21 15.82
N GLU A 128 -2.30 -1.92 15.88
CA GLU A 128 -3.35 -0.89 16.03
C GLU A 128 -4.43 -0.99 14.93
N TRP A 129 -4.06 -1.31 13.68
CA TRP A 129 -5.03 -1.43 12.58
C TRP A 129 -5.90 -2.68 12.73
N ALA A 130 -5.30 -3.80 13.12
CA ALA A 130 -6.03 -5.03 13.44
C ALA A 130 -7.00 -4.80 14.62
N ALA A 131 -6.55 -4.12 15.69
CA ALA A 131 -7.39 -3.78 16.83
C ALA A 131 -8.59 -2.89 16.45
N LYS A 132 -8.41 -1.94 15.52
CA LYS A 132 -9.51 -1.12 15.00
C LYS A 132 -10.50 -1.95 14.19
N ALA A 133 -10.04 -2.85 13.33
CA ALA A 133 -10.91 -3.76 12.57
C ALA A 133 -11.74 -4.64 13.52
N ILE A 134 -11.11 -5.22 14.57
CA ILE A 134 -11.78 -5.98 15.63
C ILE A 134 -12.89 -5.15 16.30
N LYS A 135 -12.57 -3.90 16.64
CA LYS A 135 -13.53 -3.01 17.31
C LYS A 135 -14.78 -2.74 16.46
N GLU A 136 -14.60 -2.53 15.17
CA GLU A 136 -15.73 -2.33 14.26
C GLU A 136 -16.51 -3.62 14.03
N ALA A 137 -15.85 -4.77 13.84
CA ALA A 137 -16.53 -6.05 13.62
C ALA A 137 -17.43 -6.46 14.80
N LYS A 138 -17.03 -6.18 16.03
CA LYS A 138 -17.84 -6.44 17.26
C LYS A 138 -19.21 -5.75 17.28
N ARG A 139 -19.46 -4.78 16.38
CA ARG A 139 -20.77 -4.12 16.26
C ARG A 139 -21.78 -4.96 15.48
N PHE A 140 -21.29 -5.92 14.68
CA PHE A 140 -22.12 -6.68 13.74
C PHE A 140 -22.34 -8.13 14.16
N GLY A 141 -21.34 -8.78 14.79
CA GLY A 141 -21.45 -10.15 15.22
C GLY A 141 -20.43 -10.52 16.31
N LYS A 142 -20.24 -11.81 16.52
CA LYS A 142 -19.27 -12.33 17.48
C LYS A 142 -17.87 -12.29 16.88
N VAL A 143 -16.91 -11.87 17.68
CA VAL A 143 -15.50 -11.82 17.28
C VAL A 143 -14.67 -12.66 18.23
N ASN A 144 -14.00 -13.66 17.68
CA ASN A 144 -12.94 -14.39 18.35
C ASN A 144 -11.58 -13.77 17.96
N VAL A 145 -10.77 -13.39 18.94
CA VAL A 145 -9.37 -13.01 18.71
C VAL A 145 -8.54 -14.29 18.73
N ALA A 146 -8.33 -14.87 17.55
CA ALA A 146 -7.70 -16.17 17.40
C ALA A 146 -6.24 -16.20 17.89
N SER A 147 -5.55 -15.07 17.81
CA SER A 147 -4.24 -14.83 18.41
C SER A 147 -3.96 -13.34 18.52
N SER A 148 -3.03 -12.97 19.40
CA SER A 148 -2.62 -11.56 19.58
C SER A 148 -1.14 -11.51 19.99
N SER A 149 -0.42 -10.49 19.55
CA SER A 149 0.91 -10.13 20.04
C SER A 149 0.91 -8.84 20.90
N GLU A 150 -0.25 -8.47 21.43
CA GLU A 150 -0.42 -7.29 22.30
C GLU A 150 0.41 -7.37 23.59
N ASP A 151 0.64 -8.59 24.09
CA ASP A 151 1.49 -8.90 25.25
C ASP A 151 2.93 -8.35 25.11
N ALA A 152 3.45 -8.33 23.87
CA ALA A 152 4.75 -7.76 23.51
C ALA A 152 4.62 -6.45 22.72
N LYS A 153 3.53 -5.70 22.88
CA LYS A 153 3.27 -4.45 22.13
C LYS A 153 3.38 -4.62 20.62
N PHE A 154 2.93 -5.79 20.14
CA PHE A 154 2.93 -6.16 18.72
C PHE A 154 4.34 -6.27 18.07
N ALA A 155 5.34 -6.64 18.86
CA ALA A 155 6.72 -6.77 18.39
C ALA A 155 7.01 -8.10 17.64
N TYR A 156 6.02 -8.95 17.41
CA TYR A 156 6.14 -10.21 16.68
C TYR A 156 4.83 -10.63 16.00
N ILE A 157 4.90 -11.60 15.10
CA ILE A 157 3.74 -12.26 14.48
C ILE A 157 3.49 -13.60 15.18
N PRO A 158 2.30 -13.83 15.78
CA PRO A 158 1.94 -15.11 16.38
C PRO A 158 2.04 -16.27 15.37
N LYS A 159 2.60 -17.40 15.79
CA LYS A 159 2.80 -18.58 14.93
C LYS A 159 1.68 -19.63 15.07
N SER A 160 0.79 -19.48 16.04
CA SER A 160 -0.36 -20.37 16.28
C SER A 160 -1.63 -19.56 16.49
N HIS A 161 -2.76 -20.11 16.03
CA HIS A 161 -4.04 -19.41 16.01
C HIS A 161 -5.16 -20.36 16.48
N ASN A 162 -5.99 -19.92 17.42
CA ASN A 162 -7.16 -20.64 17.90
C ASN A 162 -8.36 -20.30 17.02
N LEU A 163 -8.42 -20.87 15.82
CA LEU A 163 -9.48 -20.60 14.84
C LEU A 163 -10.79 -21.29 15.25
N THR A 164 -11.90 -20.61 15.00
CA THR A 164 -13.26 -21.10 15.25
C THR A 164 -13.76 -21.95 14.08
N PRO A 165 -14.09 -23.23 14.28
CA PRO A 165 -14.69 -24.04 13.22
C PRO A 165 -15.98 -23.38 12.67
N GLY A 166 -16.04 -23.19 11.36
CA GLY A 166 -17.19 -22.57 10.70
C GLY A 166 -17.32 -21.05 10.89
N ALA A 167 -16.27 -20.37 11.31
CA ALA A 167 -16.22 -18.91 11.28
C ALA A 167 -16.53 -18.38 9.87
N LYS A 168 -17.17 -17.21 9.78
CA LYS A 168 -17.50 -16.59 8.48
C LYS A 168 -16.29 -16.15 7.69
N TYR A 169 -15.24 -15.76 8.40
CA TYR A 169 -13.92 -15.45 7.84
C TYR A 169 -12.85 -15.37 8.93
N VAL A 170 -11.61 -15.49 8.53
CA VAL A 170 -10.43 -15.10 9.32
C VAL A 170 -9.91 -13.79 8.75
N HIS A 171 -9.70 -12.80 9.60
CA HIS A 171 -9.15 -11.50 9.20
C HIS A 171 -7.78 -11.26 9.82
N LEU A 172 -6.86 -10.72 9.01
CA LEU A 172 -5.57 -10.22 9.49
C LEU A 172 -5.13 -8.97 8.71
N THR A 173 -4.20 -8.22 9.30
CA THR A 173 -3.49 -7.11 8.66
C THR A 173 -2.11 -7.61 8.27
N THR A 174 -1.83 -7.73 6.96
CA THR A 174 -0.62 -8.37 6.43
C THR A 174 0.67 -7.67 6.86
N ASN A 175 0.61 -6.34 6.96
CA ASN A 175 1.70 -5.50 7.42
C ASN A 175 1.18 -4.36 8.31
N ASN A 176 1.59 -4.34 9.56
CA ASN A 176 1.20 -3.29 10.51
C ASN A 176 2.13 -2.08 10.39
N THR A 177 1.63 -1.06 9.73
CA THR A 177 2.35 0.19 9.39
C THR A 177 2.92 0.93 10.61
N ILE A 178 2.27 0.80 11.78
CA ILE A 178 2.63 1.52 13.01
C ILE A 178 3.72 0.79 13.78
N GLU A 179 3.58 -0.52 13.91
CA GLU A 179 4.46 -1.38 14.69
C GLU A 179 5.64 -1.90 13.89
N GLY A 180 5.47 -2.06 12.57
CA GLY A 180 6.49 -2.57 11.66
C GLY A 180 6.57 -4.09 11.61
N ALA A 181 5.52 -4.80 12.08
CA ALA A 181 5.42 -6.25 11.97
C ALA A 181 4.66 -6.66 10.70
N GLU A 182 5.19 -7.66 9.98
CA GLU A 182 4.68 -8.14 8.70
C GLU A 182 4.62 -9.66 8.66
N PHE A 183 3.54 -10.21 8.11
CA PHE A 183 3.41 -11.64 7.89
C PHE A 183 4.34 -12.11 6.77
N SER A 184 5.24 -13.03 7.11
CA SER A 184 6.06 -13.76 6.13
C SER A 184 5.35 -15.02 5.60
N THR A 185 4.46 -15.59 6.39
CA THR A 185 3.60 -16.74 6.07
C THR A 185 2.19 -16.48 6.59
N PHE A 186 1.19 -17.08 5.95
CA PHE A 186 -0.22 -16.90 6.33
C PHE A 186 -0.77 -18.16 7.00
N PRO A 187 -1.77 -18.03 7.90
CA PRO A 187 -2.39 -19.17 8.55
C PRO A 187 -3.13 -20.08 7.55
N GLU A 188 -3.09 -21.38 7.78
CA GLU A 188 -3.95 -22.31 7.09
C GLU A 188 -5.34 -22.26 7.75
N THR A 189 -6.35 -21.80 6.99
CA THR A 189 -7.72 -21.58 7.50
C THR A 189 -8.71 -22.67 7.09
N GLY A 190 -8.25 -23.69 6.33
CA GLY A 190 -9.12 -24.72 5.78
C GLY A 190 -10.17 -24.11 4.85
N ASP A 191 -11.45 -24.44 5.10
CA ASP A 191 -12.57 -23.93 4.31
C ASP A 191 -13.05 -22.53 4.75
N VAL A 192 -12.45 -21.97 5.82
CA VAL A 192 -12.84 -20.63 6.31
C VAL A 192 -12.17 -19.56 5.44
N PRO A 193 -12.93 -18.61 4.86
CA PRO A 193 -12.38 -17.56 4.02
C PRO A 193 -11.31 -16.72 4.73
N LEU A 194 -10.14 -16.53 4.10
CA LEU A 194 -9.10 -15.63 4.58
C LEU A 194 -9.27 -14.26 3.94
N VAL A 195 -9.43 -13.23 4.77
CA VAL A 195 -9.63 -11.82 4.38
C VAL A 195 -8.49 -10.97 4.95
N VAL A 196 -7.91 -10.10 4.14
CA VAL A 196 -6.73 -9.36 4.56
C VAL A 196 -6.81 -7.84 4.29
N ASP A 197 -6.32 -7.08 5.28
CA ASP A 197 -5.90 -5.69 5.08
C ASP A 197 -4.45 -5.67 4.60
N ALA A 198 -4.25 -5.40 3.31
CA ALA A 198 -2.94 -5.29 2.69
C ALA A 198 -2.57 -3.83 2.35
N SER A 199 -3.15 -2.85 3.05
CA SER A 199 -3.00 -1.43 2.69
C SER A 199 -1.55 -0.97 2.58
N SER A 200 -0.63 -1.51 3.38
CA SER A 200 0.75 -1.04 3.39
C SER A 200 1.76 -1.94 2.68
N ASP A 201 1.33 -3.13 2.23
CA ASP A 201 2.22 -4.08 1.57
C ASP A 201 1.63 -4.75 0.32
N ILE A 202 0.43 -4.35 -0.12
CA ILE A 202 -0.10 -4.83 -1.41
C ILE A 202 0.94 -4.58 -2.51
N MET A 203 1.19 -5.59 -3.35
CA MET A 203 2.20 -5.54 -4.42
C MET A 203 3.65 -5.31 -3.97
N ALA A 204 3.96 -5.52 -2.68
CA ALA A 204 5.33 -5.39 -2.17
C ALA A 204 6.17 -6.66 -2.39
N LYS A 205 5.51 -7.80 -2.52
CA LYS A 205 6.09 -9.13 -2.65
C LYS A 205 5.39 -9.95 -3.74
N ALA A 206 6.11 -10.91 -4.32
CA ALA A 206 5.57 -11.93 -5.21
C ALA A 206 4.88 -13.03 -4.38
N LEU A 207 3.68 -12.74 -3.88
CA LEU A 207 2.87 -13.66 -3.09
C LEU A 207 1.93 -14.47 -4.00
N ASP A 208 1.53 -15.64 -3.51
CA ASP A 208 0.36 -16.33 -4.02
C ASP A 208 -0.92 -15.66 -3.47
N TYR A 209 -1.41 -14.66 -4.18
CA TYR A 209 -2.61 -13.92 -3.80
C TYR A 209 -3.90 -14.74 -3.90
N SER A 210 -3.86 -15.93 -4.55
CA SER A 210 -5.02 -16.83 -4.65
C SER A 210 -5.44 -17.46 -3.31
N LYS A 211 -4.58 -17.39 -2.30
CA LYS A 211 -4.89 -17.80 -0.92
C LYS A 211 -5.94 -16.91 -0.24
N PHE A 212 -6.13 -15.69 -0.72
CA PHE A 212 -7.04 -14.74 -0.11
C PHE A 212 -8.40 -14.74 -0.81
N HIS A 213 -9.45 -14.77 -0.02
CA HIS A 213 -10.83 -14.66 -0.53
C HIS A 213 -11.22 -13.20 -0.78
N LEU A 214 -10.69 -12.29 0.04
CA LEU A 214 -10.83 -10.85 -0.16
C LEU A 214 -9.58 -10.13 0.36
N ILE A 215 -9.06 -9.23 -0.46
CA ILE A 215 -7.97 -8.31 -0.13
C ILE A 215 -8.55 -6.91 -0.19
N TYR A 216 -8.31 -6.09 0.81
CA TYR A 216 -8.53 -4.65 0.65
C TYR A 216 -7.28 -3.85 0.96
N ALA A 217 -7.14 -2.71 0.29
CA ALA A 217 -5.98 -1.84 0.45
C ALA A 217 -6.35 -0.37 0.21
N GLY A 218 -6.11 0.49 1.18
CA GLY A 218 -6.10 1.93 0.95
C GLY A 218 -4.92 2.30 0.06
N ALA A 219 -5.17 2.88 -1.11
CA ALA A 219 -4.13 3.08 -2.12
C ALA A 219 -2.99 4.03 -1.70
N GLN A 220 -3.25 4.97 -0.79
CA GLN A 220 -2.35 6.06 -0.41
C GLN A 220 -1.00 5.64 0.19
N LYS A 221 -0.75 4.36 0.39
CA LYS A 221 0.52 3.84 0.91
C LYS A 221 1.38 3.30 -0.23
N ASN A 222 1.00 2.17 -0.82
CA ASN A 222 1.84 1.45 -1.77
C ASN A 222 1.28 1.41 -3.20
N ALA A 223 -0.03 1.65 -3.40
CA ALA A 223 -0.71 1.42 -4.66
C ALA A 223 -1.07 2.68 -5.44
N GLY A 224 -1.02 3.88 -4.82
CA GLY A 224 -1.46 5.11 -5.48
C GLY A 224 -1.70 6.27 -4.52
N PRO A 225 -2.53 7.24 -4.91
CA PRO A 225 -2.86 8.40 -4.08
C PRO A 225 -3.96 8.08 -3.06
N ALA A 226 -4.20 9.01 -2.14
CA ALA A 226 -5.39 9.00 -1.29
C ALA A 226 -6.67 9.16 -2.11
N GLY A 227 -7.79 8.61 -1.63
CA GLY A 227 -9.12 8.78 -2.21
C GLY A 227 -9.73 7.49 -2.78
N VAL A 228 -8.94 6.46 -3.04
CA VAL A 228 -9.41 5.16 -3.51
C VAL A 228 -8.96 4.02 -2.61
N THR A 229 -9.82 3.03 -2.46
CA THR A 229 -9.56 1.75 -1.80
C THR A 229 -9.70 0.64 -2.83
N LEU A 230 -8.67 -0.17 -2.96
CA LEU A 230 -8.67 -1.35 -3.80
C LEU A 230 -9.33 -2.50 -3.04
N ILE A 231 -10.26 -3.20 -3.69
CA ILE A 231 -10.81 -4.47 -3.22
C ILE A 231 -10.55 -5.50 -4.30
N VAL A 232 -9.91 -6.59 -3.96
CA VAL A 232 -9.75 -7.75 -4.85
C VAL A 232 -10.38 -8.94 -4.15
N ALA A 233 -11.37 -9.56 -4.78
CA ALA A 233 -12.11 -10.62 -4.12
C ALA A 233 -12.54 -11.73 -5.07
N ARG A 234 -12.64 -12.94 -4.54
CA ARG A 234 -13.25 -14.08 -5.23
C ARG A 234 -14.72 -13.79 -5.49
N LYS A 235 -15.18 -14.05 -6.71
CA LYS A 235 -16.58 -13.82 -7.11
C LYS A 235 -17.54 -14.71 -6.34
N ASP A 236 -17.16 -15.96 -6.07
CA ASP A 236 -17.96 -16.90 -5.26
C ASP A 236 -18.09 -16.44 -3.80
N TYR A 237 -17.01 -15.89 -3.21
CA TYR A 237 -17.07 -15.33 -1.86
C TYR A 237 -17.97 -14.08 -1.80
N LEU A 238 -17.85 -13.17 -2.77
CA LEU A 238 -18.74 -12.01 -2.86
C LEU A 238 -20.21 -12.40 -2.97
N ALA A 239 -20.52 -13.51 -3.63
CA ALA A 239 -21.90 -14.02 -3.75
C ALA A 239 -22.50 -14.44 -2.40
N THR A 240 -21.72 -14.70 -1.37
CA THR A 240 -22.19 -15.03 -0.01
C THR A 240 -22.55 -13.81 0.84
N ALA A 241 -22.23 -12.59 0.39
CA ALA A 241 -22.57 -11.37 1.12
C ALA A 241 -24.08 -11.23 1.33
N THR A 242 -24.50 -10.56 2.41
CA THR A 242 -25.92 -10.30 2.66
C THR A 242 -26.52 -9.36 1.62
N ASP A 243 -27.83 -9.54 1.34
CA ASP A 243 -28.62 -8.59 0.54
C ASP A 243 -29.32 -7.53 1.41
N ASP A 244 -29.35 -7.72 2.74
CA ASP A 244 -29.94 -6.79 3.70
C ASP A 244 -28.92 -5.73 4.15
N ILE A 245 -28.55 -4.86 3.22
CA ILE A 245 -27.59 -3.78 3.43
C ILE A 245 -27.87 -2.64 2.45
N ALA A 246 -27.53 -1.40 2.84
CA ALA A 246 -27.63 -0.26 1.94
C ALA A 246 -26.75 -0.49 0.67
N ALA A 247 -27.35 -0.30 -0.50
CA ALA A 247 -26.72 -0.60 -1.79
C ALA A 247 -25.31 -0.03 -1.97
N ILE A 248 -25.07 1.20 -1.47
CA ILE A 248 -23.78 1.88 -1.54
C ILE A 248 -22.69 1.20 -0.68
N LEU A 249 -23.06 0.34 0.28
CA LEU A 249 -22.15 -0.40 1.16
C LEU A 249 -22.08 -1.88 0.77
N SER A 250 -22.85 -2.31 -0.23
CA SER A 250 -22.89 -3.70 -0.69
C SER A 250 -21.79 -4.01 -1.70
N TYR A 251 -20.91 -4.96 -1.38
CA TYR A 251 -19.93 -5.47 -2.33
C TYR A 251 -20.58 -6.09 -3.57
N LYS A 252 -21.74 -6.77 -3.43
CA LYS A 252 -22.50 -7.30 -4.58
C LYS A 252 -22.92 -6.21 -5.54
N THR A 253 -23.43 -5.09 -5.02
CA THR A 253 -23.86 -3.94 -5.83
C THR A 253 -22.68 -3.34 -6.59
N HIS A 254 -21.56 -3.15 -5.93
CA HIS A 254 -20.36 -2.64 -6.56
C HIS A 254 -19.77 -3.64 -7.58
N ALA A 255 -19.79 -4.93 -7.29
CA ALA A 255 -19.33 -5.96 -8.24
C ALA A 255 -20.20 -6.01 -9.50
N LYS A 256 -21.53 -5.92 -9.35
CA LYS A 256 -22.48 -5.92 -10.49
C LYS A 256 -22.32 -4.69 -11.40
N SER A 257 -21.86 -3.57 -10.86
CA SER A 257 -21.70 -2.30 -11.58
C SER A 257 -20.23 -1.92 -11.83
N ASP A 258 -19.31 -2.87 -11.66
CA ASP A 258 -17.87 -2.65 -11.84
C ASP A 258 -17.36 -1.40 -11.11
N SER A 259 -17.82 -1.19 -9.87
CA SER A 259 -17.55 0.00 -9.03
C SER A 259 -18.16 1.30 -9.53
N MET A 260 -18.98 1.28 -10.57
CA MET A 260 -19.64 2.47 -11.13
C MET A 260 -21.11 2.61 -10.70
N TYR A 261 -21.48 2.04 -9.56
CA TYR A 261 -22.80 2.24 -8.95
C TYR A 261 -23.07 3.74 -8.67
N ASN A 262 -22.06 4.43 -8.18
CA ASN A 262 -22.01 5.88 -8.03
C ASN A 262 -20.78 6.42 -8.78
N THR A 263 -20.63 7.75 -8.87
CA THR A 263 -19.42 8.36 -9.46
C THR A 263 -18.19 7.91 -8.67
N PRO A 264 -17.25 7.17 -9.31
CA PRO A 264 -16.07 6.68 -8.63
C PRO A 264 -15.02 7.80 -8.45
N PRO A 265 -13.99 7.61 -7.64
CA PRO A 265 -12.88 8.56 -7.53
C PRO A 265 -11.98 8.48 -8.79
N VAL A 266 -12.41 9.12 -9.88
CA VAL A 266 -11.85 9.01 -11.25
C VAL A 266 -10.34 9.23 -11.27
N PHE A 267 -9.86 10.39 -10.76
CA PHE A 267 -8.44 10.71 -10.77
C PHE A 267 -7.57 9.74 -9.91
N PRO A 268 -7.96 9.40 -8.68
CA PRO A 268 -7.24 8.38 -7.92
C PRO A 268 -7.15 7.03 -8.62
N ILE A 269 -8.21 6.57 -9.30
CA ILE A 269 -8.20 5.30 -10.05
C ILE A 269 -7.24 5.40 -11.26
N TYR A 270 -7.26 6.51 -11.99
CA TYR A 270 -6.31 6.76 -13.06
C TYR A 270 -4.86 6.66 -12.59
N VAL A 271 -4.52 7.31 -11.46
CA VAL A 271 -3.17 7.26 -10.91
C VAL A 271 -2.80 5.85 -10.43
N VAL A 272 -3.75 5.08 -9.87
CA VAL A 272 -3.52 3.65 -9.57
C VAL A 272 -3.16 2.89 -10.84
N GLY A 273 -3.87 3.12 -11.95
CA GLY A 273 -3.54 2.51 -13.26
C GLY A 273 -2.11 2.82 -13.72
N LEU A 274 -1.64 4.05 -13.49
CA LEU A 274 -0.27 4.46 -13.79
C LEU A 274 0.76 3.76 -12.88
N VAL A 275 0.47 3.62 -11.58
CA VAL A 275 1.33 2.88 -10.65
C VAL A 275 1.43 1.41 -11.04
N LEU A 276 0.32 0.78 -11.42
CA LEU A 276 0.32 -0.61 -11.89
C LEU A 276 1.14 -0.77 -13.18
N LYS A 277 1.00 0.15 -14.14
CA LYS A 277 1.82 0.22 -15.35
C LYS A 277 3.31 0.36 -15.02
N TRP A 278 3.63 1.20 -14.04
CA TRP A 278 4.99 1.36 -13.55
C TRP A 278 5.54 0.07 -12.92
N ILE A 279 4.75 -0.66 -12.11
CA ILE A 279 5.16 -1.96 -11.54
C ILE A 279 5.48 -2.98 -12.63
N GLU A 280 4.64 -3.08 -13.68
CA GLU A 280 4.91 -3.96 -14.83
C GLU A 280 6.22 -3.56 -15.54
N ALA A 281 6.44 -2.26 -15.77
CA ALA A 281 7.67 -1.75 -16.38
C ALA A 281 8.92 -1.98 -15.53
N GLN A 282 8.76 -2.08 -14.18
CA GLN A 282 9.84 -2.45 -13.26
C GLN A 282 10.18 -3.95 -13.27
N GLY A 283 9.51 -4.76 -14.10
CA GLY A 283 9.71 -6.20 -14.21
C GLY A 283 8.82 -7.03 -13.29
N GLY A 284 7.71 -6.45 -12.81
CA GLY A 284 6.70 -7.13 -11.99
C GLY A 284 7.12 -7.36 -10.55
N LEU A 285 6.29 -8.13 -9.82
CA LEU A 285 6.42 -8.25 -8.35
C LEU A 285 7.72 -8.90 -7.90
N THR A 286 8.31 -9.81 -8.68
CA THR A 286 9.58 -10.48 -8.33
C THR A 286 10.72 -9.48 -8.22
N LEU A 287 10.86 -8.55 -9.18
CA LEU A 287 11.92 -7.53 -9.13
C LEU A 287 11.60 -6.41 -8.15
N VAL A 288 10.31 -6.09 -7.96
CA VAL A 288 9.87 -5.16 -6.91
C VAL A 288 10.23 -5.71 -5.53
N GLU A 289 9.94 -6.98 -5.25
CA GLU A 289 10.31 -7.64 -3.98
C GLU A 289 11.82 -7.63 -3.74
N ALA A 290 12.61 -8.00 -4.75
CA ALA A 290 14.07 -8.00 -4.62
C ALA A 290 14.60 -6.61 -4.21
N ARG A 291 14.07 -5.55 -4.82
CA ARG A 291 14.42 -4.16 -4.49
C ARG A 291 13.94 -3.76 -3.10
N ASN A 292 12.74 -4.20 -2.69
CA ASN A 292 12.21 -3.93 -1.35
C ASN A 292 13.06 -4.61 -0.27
N ARG A 293 13.51 -5.84 -0.52
CA ARG A 293 14.44 -6.55 0.38
C ARG A 293 15.78 -5.84 0.48
N GLU A 294 16.36 -5.35 -0.62
CA GLU A 294 17.57 -4.54 -0.63
C GLU A 294 17.40 -3.27 0.23
N LYS A 295 16.32 -2.51 0.02
CA LYS A 295 16.01 -1.30 0.80
C LYS A 295 15.89 -1.58 2.30
N ALA A 296 15.13 -2.61 2.66
CA ALA A 296 14.94 -3.00 4.05
C ALA A 296 16.25 -3.45 4.70
N ALA A 297 17.05 -4.25 3.99
CA ALA A 297 18.36 -4.72 4.46
C ALA A 297 19.34 -3.57 4.76
N LEU A 298 19.36 -2.52 3.95
CA LEU A 298 20.19 -1.33 4.17
C LEU A 298 19.84 -0.65 5.51
N VAL A 299 18.55 -0.42 5.76
CA VAL A 299 18.12 0.30 6.97
C VAL A 299 18.24 -0.58 8.21
N TYR A 300 17.74 -1.84 8.16
CA TYR A 300 17.88 -2.76 9.30
C TYR A 300 19.34 -3.08 9.61
N GLY A 301 20.19 -3.23 8.58
CA GLY A 301 21.61 -3.49 8.79
C GLY A 301 22.31 -2.38 9.59
N ALA A 302 21.97 -1.11 9.34
CA ALA A 302 22.49 0.01 10.13
C ALA A 302 21.94 -0.02 11.57
N LEU A 303 20.66 -0.32 11.78
CA LEU A 303 20.06 -0.42 13.10
C LEU A 303 20.66 -1.58 13.92
N ASP A 304 20.82 -2.75 13.31
CA ASP A 304 21.34 -3.95 13.96
C ASP A 304 22.86 -3.87 14.25
N THR A 305 23.59 -3.03 13.50
CA THR A 305 25.01 -2.74 13.77
C THR A 305 25.21 -1.84 14.98
N HIS A 306 24.24 -0.97 15.27
CA HIS A 306 24.35 0.06 16.32
C HIS A 306 23.28 -0.12 17.40
N THR A 307 23.17 -1.33 17.96
CA THR A 307 22.18 -1.70 18.98
C THR A 307 22.38 -0.95 20.30
N GLU A 308 23.54 -0.34 20.55
CA GLU A 308 23.80 0.55 21.68
C GLU A 308 23.01 1.86 21.60
N VAL A 309 22.62 2.29 20.37
CA VAL A 309 21.87 3.53 20.13
C VAL A 309 20.43 3.24 19.72
N TYR A 310 20.22 2.21 18.89
CA TYR A 310 18.91 1.90 18.30
C TYR A 310 18.28 0.65 18.90
N ASP A 311 16.94 0.67 18.95
CA ASP A 311 16.09 -0.43 19.41
C ASP A 311 14.99 -0.66 18.36
N PRO A 312 15.17 -1.61 17.38
CA PRO A 312 14.13 -1.97 16.43
C PRO A 312 12.87 -2.48 17.16
N ALA A 313 11.68 -2.01 16.74
CA ALA A 313 10.44 -2.34 17.42
C ALA A 313 10.07 -3.84 17.26
N VAL A 314 10.41 -4.44 16.12
CA VAL A 314 10.22 -5.87 15.85
C VAL A 314 11.54 -6.60 16.00
N THR A 315 11.58 -7.52 16.96
CA THR A 315 12.83 -8.17 17.39
C THR A 315 13.21 -9.34 16.49
N ASP A 316 12.24 -10.18 16.07
CA ASP A 316 12.49 -11.27 15.14
C ASP A 316 12.64 -10.73 13.71
N PRO A 317 13.81 -10.88 13.07
CA PRO A 317 13.99 -10.45 11.67
C PRO A 317 12.99 -11.07 10.68
N ALA A 318 12.46 -12.26 10.97
CA ALA A 318 11.47 -12.93 10.12
C ALA A 318 10.09 -12.25 10.11
N ASP A 319 9.82 -11.44 11.13
CA ASP A 319 8.55 -10.71 11.31
C ASP A 319 8.68 -9.22 10.97
N ARG A 320 9.88 -8.76 10.56
CA ARG A 320 10.14 -7.34 10.21
C ARG A 320 9.52 -6.95 8.89
N SER A 321 8.90 -5.78 8.87
CA SER A 321 8.30 -5.20 7.66
C SER A 321 9.34 -4.80 6.62
N LEU A 322 9.08 -5.15 5.35
CA LEU A 322 9.83 -4.63 4.21
C LEU A 322 9.43 -3.19 3.85
N MET A 323 8.27 -2.73 4.36
CA MET A 323 7.66 -1.45 3.98
C MET A 323 7.79 -0.38 5.05
N ASN A 324 7.79 -0.76 6.34
CA ASN A 324 7.75 0.17 7.46
C ASN A 324 8.77 -0.24 8.52
N VAL A 325 9.97 0.31 8.45
CA VAL A 325 11.03 0.08 9.44
C VAL A 325 10.78 0.97 10.64
N THR A 326 10.47 0.37 11.79
CA THR A 326 10.16 1.09 13.04
C THR A 326 11.24 0.83 14.08
N PHE A 327 11.68 1.89 14.76
CA PHE A 327 12.72 1.81 15.78
C PHE A 327 12.62 2.96 16.78
N ARG A 328 13.32 2.84 17.90
CA ARG A 328 13.49 3.90 18.90
C ARG A 328 14.97 4.19 19.10
N LEU A 329 15.27 5.40 19.55
CA LEU A 329 16.54 5.68 20.16
C LEU A 329 16.48 5.22 21.64
N ARG A 330 17.53 4.56 22.13
CA ARG A 330 17.61 4.15 23.55
C ARG A 330 17.60 5.34 24.47
N ASN A 331 18.20 6.46 24.04
CA ASN A 331 18.06 7.75 24.72
C ASN A 331 17.04 8.62 23.96
N ALA A 332 15.80 8.66 24.44
CA ALA A 332 14.70 9.45 23.84
C ALA A 332 14.95 10.98 23.83
N GLU A 333 15.89 11.51 24.64
CA GLU A 333 16.25 12.93 24.60
C GLU A 333 16.89 13.30 23.25
N LEU A 334 17.47 12.33 22.55
CA LEU A 334 18.07 12.51 21.23
C LEU A 334 17.06 12.52 20.07
N ASP A 335 15.78 12.17 20.28
CA ASP A 335 14.77 12.07 19.23
C ASP A 335 14.67 13.35 18.39
N LYS A 336 14.64 14.51 19.08
CA LYS A 336 14.54 15.81 18.39
C LYS A 336 15.81 16.11 17.58
N LYS A 337 16.99 15.79 18.12
CA LYS A 337 18.27 15.96 17.42
C LYS A 337 18.35 15.07 16.17
N PHE A 338 17.91 13.81 16.30
CA PHE A 338 17.86 12.87 15.19
C PHE A 338 16.95 13.38 14.07
N LEU A 339 15.72 13.78 14.40
CA LEU A 339 14.76 14.27 13.40
C LEU A 339 15.22 15.55 12.70
N ALA A 340 15.81 16.49 13.45
CA ALA A 340 16.36 17.73 12.87
C ALA A 340 17.52 17.44 11.92
N GLY A 341 18.47 16.59 12.31
CA GLY A 341 19.61 16.23 11.47
C GLY A 341 19.21 15.42 10.24
N ALA A 342 18.14 14.62 10.29
CA ALA A 342 17.57 13.97 9.12
C ALA A 342 16.95 14.99 8.15
N GLN A 343 16.20 15.96 8.68
CA GLN A 343 15.56 17.01 7.88
C GLN A 343 16.59 17.90 7.16
N GLU A 344 17.71 18.25 7.82
CA GLU A 344 18.83 18.97 7.19
C GLU A 344 19.45 18.22 6.02
N ARG A 345 19.30 16.88 5.97
CA ARG A 345 19.75 16.00 4.88
C ARG A 345 18.69 15.71 3.84
N GLY A 346 17.57 16.45 3.86
CA GLY A 346 16.47 16.25 2.91
C GLY A 346 15.66 14.98 3.16
N MET A 347 15.64 14.46 4.39
CA MET A 347 14.83 13.32 4.82
C MET A 347 13.66 13.80 5.68
N ASP A 348 12.42 13.60 5.22
CA ASP A 348 11.22 13.98 5.98
C ASP A 348 10.33 12.76 6.27
N GLY A 349 9.42 12.90 7.25
CA GLY A 349 8.43 11.89 7.59
C GLY A 349 8.92 10.75 8.48
N LEU A 350 10.14 10.84 9.06
CA LEU A 350 10.73 9.81 9.92
C LEU A 350 10.12 9.72 11.33
N LYS A 351 9.36 10.72 11.78
CA LYS A 351 8.73 10.69 13.11
C LYS A 351 7.72 9.55 13.22
N GLY A 352 7.85 8.72 14.25
CA GLY A 352 6.95 7.60 14.52
C GLY A 352 5.52 8.04 14.84
N HIS A 353 4.61 7.07 14.88
CA HIS A 353 3.21 7.35 15.18
C HIS A 353 3.04 7.86 16.62
N ARG A 354 2.15 8.85 16.82
CA ARG A 354 1.93 9.52 18.13
C ARG A 354 1.64 8.56 19.30
N ASN A 355 1.02 7.39 19.02
CA ASN A 355 0.67 6.41 20.04
C ASN A 355 1.85 5.51 20.46
N VAL A 356 2.88 5.37 19.58
CA VAL A 356 4.02 4.48 19.78
C VAL A 356 5.31 5.25 20.05
N GLY A 357 5.44 6.45 19.48
CA GLY A 357 6.67 7.25 19.54
C GLY A 357 7.76 6.70 18.61
N GLY A 358 9.00 7.08 18.88
CA GLY A 358 10.17 6.65 18.13
C GLY A 358 10.18 7.16 16.69
N MET A 359 10.80 6.36 15.83
CA MET A 359 11.02 6.66 14.41
C MET A 359 10.34 5.60 13.53
N ARG A 360 9.95 6.00 12.32
CA ARG A 360 9.43 5.08 11.30
C ARG A 360 9.85 5.54 9.91
N ALA A 361 10.64 4.72 9.25
CA ALA A 361 10.96 4.90 7.85
C ALA A 361 9.99 4.06 6.99
N SER A 362 9.08 4.72 6.25
CA SER A 362 8.20 4.05 5.30
C SER A 362 8.86 4.07 3.93
N ILE A 363 9.27 2.88 3.47
CA ILE A 363 10.09 2.67 2.27
C ILE A 363 9.31 1.88 1.21
N TYR A 364 8.10 2.33 0.90
CA TYR A 364 7.17 1.70 -0.06
C TYR A 364 7.83 1.43 -1.43
N ASN A 365 7.13 0.73 -2.32
CA ASN A 365 7.66 0.31 -3.63
C ASN A 365 8.34 1.45 -4.40
N ALA A 366 7.74 2.63 -4.40
CA ALA A 366 8.24 3.81 -5.11
C ALA A 366 9.40 4.53 -4.41
N PHE A 367 9.74 4.14 -3.16
CA PHE A 367 10.82 4.79 -2.43
C PHE A 367 12.18 4.39 -3.03
N PRO A 368 13.08 5.35 -3.37
CA PRO A 368 14.34 5.06 -4.03
C PRO A 368 15.34 4.38 -3.08
N VAL A 369 16.16 3.47 -3.63
CA VAL A 369 17.25 2.79 -2.90
C VAL A 369 18.25 3.80 -2.33
N GLU A 370 18.53 4.88 -3.06
CA GLU A 370 19.42 5.97 -2.66
C GLU A 370 18.97 6.64 -1.34
N GLY A 371 17.64 6.78 -1.14
CA GLY A 371 17.11 7.31 0.11
C GLY A 371 17.32 6.35 1.30
N CYS A 372 17.27 5.04 1.07
CA CYS A 372 17.60 4.04 2.09
C CYS A 372 19.09 4.01 2.41
N LYS A 373 19.97 4.18 1.41
CA LYS A 373 21.41 4.34 1.61
C LYS A 373 21.72 5.59 2.43
N ALA A 374 21.15 6.74 2.05
CA ALA A 374 21.32 8.00 2.79
C ALA A 374 20.86 7.88 4.25
N LEU A 375 19.73 7.20 4.50
CA LEU A 375 19.26 6.94 5.87
C LEU A 375 20.20 6.01 6.63
N ALA A 376 20.71 4.94 6.01
CA ALA A 376 21.64 4.00 6.66
C ALA A 376 22.99 4.67 7.00
N GLU A 377 23.50 5.53 6.14
CA GLU A 377 24.67 6.36 6.39
C GLU A 377 24.42 7.31 7.56
N TYR A 378 23.30 8.02 7.57
CA TYR A 378 22.93 8.92 8.65
C TYR A 378 22.76 8.20 9.99
N LEU A 379 22.12 7.02 10.01
CA LEU A 379 22.01 6.18 11.20
C LEU A 379 23.41 5.85 11.76
N THR A 380 24.34 5.45 10.89
CA THR A 380 25.71 5.11 11.28
C THR A 380 26.47 6.32 11.82
N GLU A 381 26.40 7.49 11.16
CA GLU A 381 27.03 8.73 11.60
C GLU A 381 26.47 9.19 12.95
N PHE A 382 25.13 9.17 13.09
CA PHE A 382 24.47 9.59 14.31
C PHE A 382 24.81 8.69 15.50
N ALA A 383 24.90 7.37 15.27
CA ALA A 383 25.31 6.43 16.31
C ALA A 383 26.72 6.72 16.79
N LYS A 384 27.70 6.83 15.89
CA LYS A 384 29.09 7.15 16.24
C LYS A 384 29.27 8.46 17.02
N ALA A 385 28.37 9.42 16.82
CA ALA A 385 28.42 10.72 17.50
C ALA A 385 27.68 10.75 18.85
N ASN A 386 26.88 9.69 19.18
CA ASN A 386 26.02 9.68 20.35
C ASN A 386 26.00 8.34 21.13
N ALA A 387 26.93 7.40 20.78
CA ALA A 387 27.16 6.15 21.49
C ALA A 387 27.87 6.38 22.84
#